data_24f8464c6fd272c3c6ff09df6e1f1540
#
_entry.id   24f8464c6fd272c3c6ff09df6e1f1540
#
_cell.length_a   1.000
_cell.length_b   1.000
_cell.length_c   1.000
_cell.angle_alpha   90.00
_cell.angle_beta   90.00
_cell.angle_gamma   90.00
#
_symmetry.space_group_name_H-M   'P 1'
#
loop_
_entity.id
_entity.type
_entity.pdbx_description
1 polymer ?
#
loop_
_entity_poly.entity_id
_entity_poly.type
_entity_poly.pdbx_seq_one_letter_code
_entity_poly.pdbx_strand_id
1 'polypeptide(L)'
;MRLFISEFITGGGLLHDPLPDGLKQEGLLMLQALVRDCKKIPDLELTLTLDARLSLPMDDVRVIALECKHDYCAVVRQLASQHDHTWLIAPESDDTLAHLVGMLAQDNTSILNCDSSSITCCTLIQFISRIWTQSLAGNIK
;
A
#
# COMPACT_ATOMS: atom_id res chain seq x y z
N MET A 1 3.16 -15.07 14.48
CA MET A 1 2.40 -14.66 13.26
C MET A 1 3.26 -13.70 12.44
N ARG A 2 3.39 -13.95 11.14
CA ARG A 2 4.21 -13.11 10.24
C ARG A 2 3.30 -12.25 9.37
N LEU A 3 3.43 -10.94 9.48
CA LEU A 3 2.68 -9.97 8.70
C LEU A 3 3.60 -9.22 7.75
N PHE A 4 3.28 -9.24 6.47
CA PHE A 4 3.91 -8.41 5.46
C PHE A 4 3.05 -7.17 5.19
N ILE A 5 3.68 -5.99 5.21
CA ILE A 5 3.04 -4.70 4.93
C ILE A 5 3.78 -4.04 3.77
N SER A 6 3.06 -3.60 2.76
CA SER A 6 3.61 -2.79 1.67
C SER A 6 2.74 -1.56 1.44
N GLU A 7 3.33 -0.37 1.64
CA GLU A 7 2.74 0.89 1.25
C GLU A 7 3.33 1.26 -0.13
N PHE A 8 2.47 1.47 -1.13
CA PHE A 8 2.87 1.55 -2.54
C PHE A 8 3.88 2.68 -2.83
N ILE A 9 3.63 3.88 -2.30
CA ILE A 9 4.48 5.06 -2.60
C ILE A 9 5.89 4.88 -2.02
N THR A 10 5.97 4.53 -0.73
CA THR A 10 7.24 4.40 -0.01
C THR A 10 7.84 3.01 -0.08
N GLY A 11 7.05 2.01 -0.44
CA GLY A 11 7.44 0.61 -0.51
C GLY A 11 8.07 0.16 -1.82
N GLY A 12 8.17 1.08 -2.81
CA GLY A 12 8.83 0.78 -4.09
C GLY A 12 7.90 0.71 -5.31
N GLY A 13 6.64 1.09 -5.19
CA GLY A 13 5.74 1.17 -6.35
C GLY A 13 6.13 2.23 -7.38
N LEU A 14 6.96 3.21 -6.98
CA LEU A 14 7.47 4.30 -7.83
C LEU A 14 8.99 4.20 -8.05
N LEU A 15 9.57 3.01 -8.13
CA LEU A 15 11.03 2.82 -8.28
C LEU A 15 11.60 3.49 -9.52
N HIS A 16 10.83 3.58 -10.61
CA HIS A 16 11.24 4.15 -11.89
C HIS A 16 10.74 5.58 -12.09
N ASP A 17 9.95 6.10 -11.16
CA ASP A 17 9.31 7.40 -11.25
C ASP A 17 9.84 8.36 -10.18
N PRO A 18 9.65 9.67 -10.36
CA PRO A 18 9.89 10.65 -9.31
C PRO A 18 9.05 10.32 -8.07
N LEU A 19 9.64 10.48 -6.90
CA LEU A 19 8.96 10.30 -5.62
C LEU A 19 8.56 11.66 -5.05
N PRO A 20 7.29 12.10 -5.21
CA PRO A 20 6.85 13.42 -4.76
C PRO A 20 6.97 13.56 -3.24
N ASP A 21 7.55 14.68 -2.78
CA ASP A 21 7.84 14.89 -1.35
C ASP A 21 6.59 14.79 -0.47
N GLY A 22 5.46 15.33 -0.90
CA GLY A 22 4.20 15.25 -0.14
C GLY A 22 3.72 13.82 0.04
N LEU A 23 3.64 13.04 -1.05
CA LEU A 23 3.21 11.65 -1.01
C LEU A 23 4.18 10.77 -0.21
N LYS A 24 5.47 11.01 -0.39
CA LYS A 24 6.52 10.32 0.38
C LYS A 24 6.35 10.53 1.89
N GLN A 25 6.14 11.78 2.31
CA GLN A 25 5.99 12.11 3.71
C GLN A 25 4.70 11.50 4.29
N GLU A 26 3.59 11.57 3.56
CA GLU A 26 2.33 10.98 3.96
C GLU A 26 2.44 9.46 4.11
N GLY A 27 2.98 8.77 3.11
CA GLY A 27 3.19 7.32 3.14
C GLY A 27 4.09 6.87 4.30
N LEU A 28 5.19 7.60 4.58
CA LEU A 28 6.05 7.31 5.72
C LEU A 28 5.32 7.47 7.06
N LEU A 29 4.52 8.53 7.23
CA LEU A 29 3.74 8.75 8.44
C LEU A 29 2.68 7.66 8.65
N MET A 30 1.99 7.26 7.59
CA MET A 30 1.02 6.16 7.63
C MET A 30 1.70 4.84 8.03
N LEU A 31 2.82 4.53 7.40
CA LEU A 31 3.58 3.31 7.68
C LEU A 31 4.09 3.29 9.12
N GLN A 32 4.64 4.41 9.62
CA GLN A 32 5.09 4.54 11.01
C GLN A 32 3.95 4.32 12.02
N ALA A 33 2.79 4.92 11.75
CA ALA A 33 1.62 4.78 12.63
C ALA A 33 1.15 3.33 12.68
N LEU A 34 1.03 2.68 11.51
CA LEU A 34 0.60 1.29 11.41
C LEU A 34 1.57 0.34 12.11
N VAL A 35 2.87 0.48 11.87
CA VAL A 35 3.90 -0.34 12.52
C VAL A 35 3.87 -0.16 14.04
N ARG A 36 3.77 1.09 14.53
CA ARG A 36 3.64 1.36 15.97
C ARG A 36 2.45 0.64 16.60
N ASP A 37 1.33 0.56 15.89
CA ASP A 37 0.13 -0.10 16.40
C ASP A 37 0.25 -1.63 16.29
N CYS A 38 0.81 -2.15 15.21
CA CYS A 38 1.10 -3.58 15.06
C CYS A 38 2.07 -4.11 16.12
N LYS A 39 3.06 -3.33 16.54
CA LYS A 39 4.02 -3.71 17.60
C LYS A 39 3.37 -3.96 18.97
N LYS A 40 2.13 -3.56 19.17
CA LYS A 40 1.36 -3.86 20.41
C LYS A 40 0.81 -5.29 20.42
N ILE A 41 0.85 -5.98 19.27
CA ILE A 41 0.36 -7.35 19.12
C ILE A 41 1.48 -8.31 19.53
N PRO A 42 1.30 -9.14 20.56
CA PRO A 42 2.31 -10.10 20.98
C PRO A 42 2.66 -11.09 19.85
N ASP A 43 3.93 -11.46 19.77
CA ASP A 43 4.45 -12.47 18.83
C ASP A 43 4.17 -12.17 17.35
N LEU A 44 4.02 -10.88 17.00
CA LEU A 44 3.87 -10.43 15.63
C LEU A 44 5.24 -10.07 15.03
N GLU A 45 5.65 -10.81 14.01
CA GLU A 45 6.83 -10.51 13.19
C GLU A 45 6.41 -9.65 11.99
N LEU A 46 7.00 -8.46 11.87
CA LEU A 46 6.69 -7.52 10.80
C LEU A 46 7.77 -7.51 9.73
N THR A 47 7.36 -7.55 8.48
CA THR A 47 8.20 -7.30 7.31
C THR A 47 7.60 -6.17 6.49
N LEU A 48 8.44 -5.23 6.05
CA LEU A 48 8.05 -4.09 5.20
C LEU A 48 8.88 -4.07 3.92
N THR A 49 8.30 -3.56 2.84
CA THR A 49 9.09 -3.02 1.71
C THR A 49 9.35 -1.53 1.92
N LEU A 50 10.52 -1.06 1.49
CA LEU A 50 10.88 0.35 1.50
C LEU A 50 11.71 0.68 0.26
N ASP A 51 11.37 1.77 -0.41
CA ASP A 51 12.19 2.33 -1.49
C ASP A 51 13.58 2.68 -0.96
N ALA A 52 14.65 2.19 -1.59
CA ALA A 52 16.02 2.39 -1.14
C ALA A 52 16.46 3.87 -1.09
N ARG A 53 15.71 4.76 -1.75
CA ARG A 53 15.90 6.22 -1.65
C ARG A 53 15.45 6.80 -0.31
N LEU A 54 14.74 6.01 0.51
CA LEU A 54 14.16 6.41 1.78
C LEU A 54 14.89 5.78 2.96
N SER A 55 14.78 6.42 4.10
CA SER A 55 15.25 5.88 5.38
C SER A 55 14.09 5.89 6.37
N LEU A 56 13.87 4.74 7.00
CA LEU A 56 12.85 4.56 8.02
C LEU A 56 13.50 3.86 9.21
N PRO A 57 14.01 4.62 10.20
CA PRO A 57 14.61 4.04 11.39
C PRO A 57 13.51 3.38 12.23
N MET A 58 13.47 2.07 12.22
CA MET A 58 12.55 1.26 13.02
C MET A 58 13.28 0.05 13.59
N ASP A 59 13.21 -0.09 14.91
CA ASP A 59 13.72 -1.27 15.60
C ASP A 59 12.71 -2.42 15.48
N ASP A 60 13.19 -3.66 15.51
CA ASP A 60 12.38 -4.89 15.55
C ASP A 60 11.42 -5.07 14.35
N VAL A 61 11.77 -4.53 13.19
CA VAL A 61 11.03 -4.70 11.93
C VAL A 61 11.98 -5.09 10.83
N ARG A 62 11.64 -6.12 10.09
CA ARG A 62 12.41 -6.52 8.90
C ARG A 62 12.06 -5.60 7.73
N VAL A 63 13.00 -4.76 7.33
CA VAL A 63 12.83 -3.86 6.18
C VAL A 63 13.56 -4.43 4.96
N ILE A 64 12.84 -4.59 3.87
CA ILE A 64 13.36 -5.02 2.56
C ILE A 64 13.47 -3.79 1.68
N ALA A 65 14.70 -3.32 1.48
CA ALA A 65 14.97 -2.16 0.61
C ALA A 65 14.86 -2.56 -0.87
N LEU A 66 14.06 -1.83 -1.64
CA LEU A 66 13.89 -2.02 -3.08
C LEU A 66 14.63 -0.94 -3.86
N GLU A 67 15.43 -1.38 -4.82
CA GLU A 67 16.16 -0.53 -5.77
C GLU A 67 15.50 -0.62 -7.15
N CYS A 68 15.84 0.30 -8.06
CA CYS A 68 15.29 0.35 -9.43
C CYS A 68 15.50 -0.93 -10.27
N LYS A 69 16.41 -1.81 -9.87
CA LYS A 69 16.59 -3.14 -10.50
C LYS A 69 15.51 -4.16 -10.12
N HIS A 70 14.71 -3.89 -9.10
CA HIS A 70 13.67 -4.80 -8.63
C HIS A 70 12.35 -4.55 -9.37
N ASP A 71 11.61 -5.61 -9.59
CA ASP A 71 10.19 -5.57 -9.96
C ASP A 71 9.37 -5.56 -8.67
N TYR A 72 8.70 -4.45 -8.40
CA TYR A 72 7.89 -4.26 -7.20
C TYR A 72 6.82 -5.35 -7.05
N CYS A 73 6.06 -5.63 -8.12
CA CYS A 73 5.00 -6.63 -8.08
C CYS A 73 5.54 -8.04 -7.82
N ALA A 74 6.67 -8.40 -8.44
CA ALA A 74 7.32 -9.68 -8.21
C ALA A 74 7.79 -9.84 -6.76
N VAL A 75 8.38 -8.78 -6.18
CA VAL A 75 8.83 -8.79 -4.78
C VAL A 75 7.63 -8.88 -3.83
N VAL A 76 6.56 -8.12 -4.07
CA VAL A 76 5.34 -8.17 -3.25
C VAL A 76 4.72 -9.56 -3.26
N ARG A 77 4.60 -10.20 -4.44
CA ARG A 77 4.10 -11.59 -4.55
C ARG A 77 4.97 -12.58 -3.78
N GLN A 78 6.29 -12.47 -3.94
CA GLN A 78 7.23 -13.34 -3.23
C GLN A 78 7.10 -13.18 -1.71
N LEU A 79 7.08 -11.96 -1.20
CA LEU A 79 6.95 -11.70 0.24
C LEU A 79 5.58 -12.14 0.77
N ALA A 80 4.51 -11.86 0.04
CA ALA A 80 3.16 -12.29 0.41
C ALA A 80 3.07 -13.82 0.56
N SER A 81 3.70 -14.59 -0.33
CA SER A 81 3.71 -16.05 -0.25
C SER A 81 4.51 -16.62 0.94
N GLN A 82 5.39 -15.81 1.53
CA GLN A 82 6.25 -16.20 2.67
C GLN A 82 5.68 -15.81 4.03
N HIS A 83 4.57 -15.07 4.07
CA HIS A 83 3.97 -14.52 5.28
C HIS A 83 2.58 -15.09 5.51
N ASP A 84 2.15 -15.08 6.77
CA ASP A 84 0.84 -15.59 7.14
C ASP A 84 -0.28 -14.67 6.67
N HIS A 85 -0.02 -13.36 6.67
CA HIS A 85 -0.93 -12.32 6.16
C HIS A 85 -0.17 -11.21 5.45
N THR A 86 -0.87 -10.54 4.53
CA THR A 86 -0.37 -9.38 3.79
C THR A 86 -1.35 -8.21 3.93
N TRP A 87 -0.81 -7.01 4.17
CA TRP A 87 -1.57 -5.77 4.20
C TRP A 87 -0.99 -4.78 3.20
N LEU A 88 -1.79 -4.41 2.20
CA LEU A 88 -1.40 -3.45 1.17
C LEU A 88 -2.01 -2.09 1.47
N ILE A 89 -1.21 -1.04 1.30
CA ILE A 89 -1.65 0.35 1.31
C ILE A 89 -1.24 0.94 -0.04
N ALA A 90 -2.20 1.43 -0.79
CA ALA A 90 -1.94 2.06 -2.09
C ALA A 90 -3.02 3.12 -2.38
N PRO A 91 -2.72 4.10 -3.25
CA PRO A 91 -3.73 5.03 -3.71
C PRO A 91 -4.90 4.29 -4.37
N GLU A 92 -6.11 4.77 -4.14
CA GLU A 92 -7.32 4.26 -4.82
C GLU A 92 -7.39 4.79 -6.27
N SER A 93 -6.60 5.81 -6.61
CA SER A 93 -6.47 6.31 -7.98
C SER A 93 -5.82 5.26 -8.87
N ASP A 94 -6.22 5.25 -10.14
CA ASP A 94 -5.66 4.38 -11.20
C ASP A 94 -5.78 2.87 -10.91
N ASP A 95 -6.77 2.48 -10.07
CA ASP A 95 -7.02 1.10 -9.67
C ASP A 95 -5.80 0.35 -9.09
N THR A 96 -4.80 1.08 -8.61
CA THR A 96 -3.53 0.51 -8.12
C THR A 96 -3.76 -0.51 -7.01
N LEU A 97 -4.54 -0.14 -5.98
CA LEU A 97 -4.84 -1.06 -4.87
C LEU A 97 -5.64 -2.27 -5.35
N ALA A 98 -6.67 -2.06 -6.18
CA ALA A 98 -7.49 -3.14 -6.73
C ALA A 98 -6.66 -4.12 -7.56
N HIS A 99 -5.72 -3.61 -8.37
CA HIS A 99 -4.81 -4.43 -9.16
C HIS A 99 -3.89 -5.29 -8.26
N LEU A 100 -3.26 -4.69 -7.26
CA LEU A 100 -2.37 -5.41 -6.33
C LEU A 100 -3.11 -6.49 -5.53
N VAL A 101 -4.29 -6.16 -5.02
CA VAL A 101 -5.14 -7.13 -4.29
C VAL A 101 -5.59 -8.25 -5.21
N GLY A 102 -6.03 -7.92 -6.44
CA GLY A 102 -6.44 -8.92 -7.44
C GLY A 102 -5.29 -9.85 -7.84
N MET A 103 -4.08 -9.31 -7.97
CA MET A 103 -2.87 -10.07 -8.27
C MET A 103 -2.57 -11.10 -7.17
N LEU A 104 -2.59 -10.68 -5.91
CA LEU A 104 -2.32 -11.58 -4.77
C LEU A 104 -3.43 -12.58 -4.52
N ALA A 105 -4.68 -12.22 -4.80
CA ALA A 105 -5.82 -13.14 -4.67
C ALA A 105 -5.70 -14.35 -5.62
N GLN A 106 -5.12 -14.14 -6.82
CA GLN A 106 -4.84 -15.24 -7.76
C GLN A 106 -3.80 -16.23 -7.22
N ASP A 107 -2.92 -15.78 -6.35
CA ASP A 107 -1.86 -16.61 -5.72
C ASP A 107 -2.34 -17.31 -4.42
N ASN A 108 -3.63 -17.21 -4.07
CA ASN A 108 -4.20 -17.73 -2.82
C ASN A 108 -3.49 -17.22 -1.55
N THR A 109 -2.93 -16.02 -1.58
CA THR A 109 -2.32 -15.40 -0.40
C THR A 109 -3.38 -14.80 0.52
N SER A 110 -3.13 -14.82 1.82
CA SER A 110 -4.03 -14.20 2.80
C SER A 110 -3.83 -12.69 2.85
N ILE A 111 -4.84 -11.94 2.42
CA ILE A 111 -4.82 -10.49 2.34
C ILE A 111 -5.79 -9.92 3.37
N LEU A 112 -5.37 -8.89 4.12
CA LEU A 112 -6.21 -8.19 5.11
C LEU A 112 -7.04 -7.05 4.50
N ASN A 113 -6.85 -6.74 3.23
CA ASN A 113 -7.66 -5.77 2.50
C ASN A 113 -9.04 -6.34 2.12
N CYS A 114 -9.98 -5.45 1.77
CA CYS A 114 -11.19 -5.86 1.06
C CYS A 114 -10.82 -6.50 -0.29
N ASP A 115 -11.73 -7.29 -0.87
CA ASP A 115 -11.53 -7.84 -2.20
C ASP A 115 -11.45 -6.75 -3.28
N SER A 116 -10.83 -7.07 -4.42
CA SER A 116 -10.57 -6.10 -5.50
C SER A 116 -11.84 -5.49 -6.09
N SER A 117 -12.94 -6.23 -6.13
CA SER A 117 -14.22 -5.74 -6.66
C SER A 117 -14.86 -4.72 -5.71
N SER A 118 -14.77 -4.93 -4.41
CA SER A 118 -15.22 -3.98 -3.38
C SER A 118 -14.40 -2.70 -3.42
N ILE A 119 -13.07 -2.79 -3.59
CA ILE A 119 -12.18 -1.63 -3.73
C ILE A 119 -12.57 -0.81 -4.96
N THR A 120 -12.72 -1.44 -6.12
CA THR A 120 -13.12 -0.76 -7.36
C THR A 120 -14.49 -0.08 -7.22
N CYS A 121 -15.45 -0.73 -6.57
CA CYS A 121 -16.77 -0.15 -6.32
C CYS A 121 -16.68 1.12 -5.44
N CYS A 122 -15.87 1.10 -4.37
CA CYS A 122 -15.67 2.28 -3.53
C CYS A 122 -15.03 3.43 -4.30
N THR A 123 -14.05 3.17 -5.15
CA THR A 123 -13.41 4.18 -6.01
C THR A 123 -14.41 4.83 -6.97
N LEU A 124 -15.27 4.04 -7.61
CA LEU A 124 -16.33 4.54 -8.49
C LEU A 124 -17.32 5.44 -7.74
N ILE A 125 -17.76 5.06 -6.55
CA ILE A 125 -18.66 5.85 -5.72
C ILE A 125 -18.03 7.19 -5.35
N GLN A 126 -16.75 7.21 -4.95
CA GLN A 126 -16.03 8.44 -4.65
C GLN A 126 -15.88 9.33 -5.89
N PHE A 127 -15.58 8.75 -7.05
CA PHE A 127 -15.49 9.50 -8.31
C PHE A 127 -16.82 10.16 -8.68
N ILE A 128 -17.93 9.42 -8.61
CA ILE A 128 -19.28 9.94 -8.86
C ILE A 128 -19.62 11.06 -7.86
N SER A 129 -19.32 10.88 -6.58
CA SER A 129 -19.59 11.90 -5.56
C SER A 129 -18.82 13.20 -5.81
N ARG A 130 -17.57 13.12 -6.28
CA ARG A 130 -16.76 14.29 -6.67
C ARG A 130 -17.35 15.03 -7.87
N ILE A 131 -17.81 14.31 -8.91
CA ILE A 131 -18.47 14.92 -10.07
C ILE A 131 -19.76 15.66 -9.63
N TRP A 132 -20.56 15.03 -8.76
CA TRP A 132 -21.80 15.62 -8.26
C TRP A 132 -21.54 16.90 -7.45
N THR A 133 -20.57 16.90 -6.56
CA THR A 133 -20.20 18.09 -5.78
C THR A 133 -19.68 19.22 -6.65
N GLN A 134 -18.89 18.94 -7.69
CA GLN A 134 -18.40 19.94 -8.63
C GLN A 134 -19.54 20.52 -9.51
N SER A 135 -20.48 19.67 -9.95
CA SER A 135 -21.62 20.08 -10.74
C SER A 135 -22.57 21.00 -9.95
N LEU A 136 -22.78 20.74 -8.66
CA LEU A 136 -23.58 21.58 -7.79
C LEU A 136 -22.90 22.91 -7.48
N ALA A 137 -21.59 22.92 -7.31
CA ALA A 137 -20.82 24.15 -7.06
C ALA A 137 -20.73 25.06 -8.29
N GLY A 138 -20.83 24.52 -9.50
CA GLY A 138 -20.83 25.27 -10.75
C GLY A 138 -22.17 25.93 -11.12
N ASN A 139 -23.28 25.57 -10.47
CA ASN A 139 -24.61 26.09 -10.74
C ASN A 139 -25.08 27.21 -9.78
N ILE A 140 -24.20 27.69 -8.91
CA ILE A 140 -24.48 28.87 -8.06
C ILE A 140 -23.70 30.06 -8.63
N LYS A 141 -24.25 30.64 -9.69
CA LYS A 141 -23.93 31.99 -10.17
C LYS A 141 -25.23 32.72 -10.51
#